data_b8ee9c059001804c0238579007db084f
#
_entry.id   b8ee9c059001804c0238579007db084f
#
_cell.length_a   1.000
_cell.length_b   1.000
_cell.length_c   1.000
_cell.angle_alpha   90.00
_cell.angle_beta   90.00
_cell.angle_gamma   90.00
#
_symmetry.space_group_name_H-M   'P 1'
#
loop_
_entity.id
_entity.type
_entity.pdbx_description
1 polymer ?
#
loop_
_entity_poly.entity_id
_entity_poly.type
_entity_poly.pdbx_seq_one_letter_code
_entity_poly.pdbx_strand_id
1 'polypeptide(L)'
;MDESLSRKVRRLRPAKPLRTAGESMGWTSEQEPDGLGGLVSCRTYFLVGSECRFTCSMCDLWKYTLREPNTPLGSLAVQIQTLHNQVSFEGQPAASPEWIKLYNASNFFDPANVPPDEFDSIAKLCDGFQRVVVENHASLLSSKKTQDSACRFRDLIDGQLEVAMGLETIDPNGIKWLNKSMSLDQFEQAVEFLINEEILVRSFVLLQPLGTQIDESVEWAFKSCRHAAAWGSQRVSLIPTRGGNGFVESVAKELHWKPPTARQLECAFEALLGSSKANGFRESRSSIYTVDLWDWKTLAGTCDACSQPRLDRLERMNHQQKLIDRNQPPDCNC
;
A
#
# COMPACT_ATOMS: atom_id res chain seq x y z
N MET A 1 -5.84 -29.90 19.39
CA MET A 1 -5.77 -29.37 18.01
C MET A 1 -5.33 -27.91 18.10
N ASP A 2 -4.19 -27.58 17.55
CA ASP A 2 -3.73 -26.19 17.56
C ASP A 2 -4.67 -25.30 16.76
N GLU A 3 -4.97 -24.12 17.31
CA GLU A 3 -5.79 -23.10 16.67
C GLU A 3 -5.07 -22.59 15.41
N SER A 4 -5.79 -22.53 14.26
CA SER A 4 -5.20 -21.96 13.05
C SER A 4 -4.82 -20.50 13.25
N LEU A 5 -3.73 -20.05 12.60
CA LEU A 5 -3.26 -18.67 12.70
C LEU A 5 -4.36 -17.64 12.35
N SER A 6 -5.16 -17.91 11.33
CA SER A 6 -6.29 -17.06 10.95
C SER A 6 -7.34 -16.91 12.06
N ARG A 7 -7.65 -17.99 12.81
CA ARG A 7 -8.55 -17.89 13.96
C ARG A 7 -7.93 -17.09 15.09
N LYS A 8 -6.66 -17.33 15.39
CA LYS A 8 -5.91 -16.58 16.41
C LYS A 8 -5.88 -15.09 16.10
N VAL A 9 -5.57 -14.71 14.85
CA VAL A 9 -5.60 -13.30 14.40
C VAL A 9 -6.97 -12.68 14.62
N ARG A 10 -8.04 -13.33 14.17
CA ARG A 10 -9.43 -12.79 14.34
C ARG A 10 -9.83 -12.66 15.80
N ARG A 11 -9.52 -13.65 16.64
CA ARG A 11 -9.87 -13.66 18.07
C ARG A 11 -9.21 -12.56 18.87
N LEU A 12 -8.00 -12.17 18.47
CA LEU A 12 -7.20 -11.14 19.16
C LEU A 12 -7.53 -9.71 18.70
N ARG A 13 -8.33 -9.55 17.65
CA ARG A 13 -8.78 -8.23 17.19
C ARG A 13 -9.62 -7.55 18.28
N PRO A 14 -9.42 -6.24 18.52
CA PRO A 14 -10.35 -5.47 19.33
C PRO A 14 -11.75 -5.40 18.69
N ALA A 15 -12.72 -4.83 19.39
CA ALA A 15 -14.06 -4.66 18.88
C ALA A 15 -14.04 -3.86 17.55
N LYS A 16 -14.70 -4.40 16.51
CA LYS A 16 -14.77 -3.72 15.21
C LYS A 16 -15.68 -2.49 15.32
N PRO A 17 -15.18 -1.31 14.92
CA PRO A 17 -16.01 -0.09 14.84
C PRO A 17 -17.21 -0.31 13.91
N LEU A 18 -18.32 0.38 14.20
CA LEU A 18 -19.46 0.42 13.28
C LEU A 18 -19.12 1.34 12.11
N ARG A 19 -19.37 0.87 10.88
CA ARG A 19 -19.28 1.64 9.64
C ARG A 19 -20.57 1.53 8.88
N THR A 20 -20.92 2.56 8.14
CA THR A 20 -22.16 2.67 7.38
C THR A 20 -21.84 2.64 5.89
N ALA A 21 -22.57 1.85 5.12
CA ALA A 21 -22.47 1.85 3.66
C ALA A 21 -22.88 3.22 3.11
N GLY A 22 -22.10 3.74 2.16
CA GLY A 22 -22.30 5.08 1.59
C GLY A 22 -21.55 6.21 2.33
N GLU A 23 -20.98 5.96 3.51
CA GLU A 23 -20.09 6.89 4.21
C GLU A 23 -18.63 6.50 4.00
N SER A 24 -17.83 7.42 3.48
CA SER A 24 -16.38 7.22 3.31
C SER A 24 -15.60 7.55 4.59
N MET A 25 -14.32 7.16 4.61
CA MET A 25 -13.38 7.56 5.67
C MET A 25 -12.70 8.91 5.36
N GLY A 26 -13.07 9.57 4.26
CA GLY A 26 -12.50 10.85 3.83
C GLY A 26 -11.49 10.70 2.68
N TRP A 27 -10.68 11.72 2.52
CA TRP A 27 -9.71 11.82 1.44
C TRP A 27 -8.43 12.52 1.88
N THR A 28 -7.38 12.37 1.08
CA THR A 28 -6.13 13.15 1.20
C THR A 28 -5.57 13.48 -0.17
N SER A 29 -4.73 14.51 -0.24
CA SER A 29 -3.97 14.86 -1.43
C SER A 29 -2.49 14.77 -1.14
N GLU A 30 -1.73 14.27 -2.10
CA GLU A 30 -0.28 14.15 -2.01
C GLU A 30 0.37 14.38 -3.37
N GLN A 31 1.68 14.58 -3.39
CA GLN A 31 2.48 14.64 -4.59
C GLN A 31 3.27 13.34 -4.73
N GLU A 32 3.20 12.72 -5.91
CA GLU A 32 3.99 11.53 -6.20
C GLU A 32 4.95 11.77 -7.37
N PRO A 33 6.13 11.15 -7.39
CA PRO A 33 7.02 11.20 -8.54
C PRO A 33 6.34 10.54 -9.75
N ASP A 34 6.38 11.20 -10.92
CA ASP A 34 5.79 10.70 -12.16
C ASP A 34 6.59 9.58 -12.84
N GLY A 35 7.88 9.44 -12.46
CA GLY A 35 8.85 8.56 -13.10
C GLY A 35 9.59 9.20 -14.28
N LEU A 36 9.29 10.45 -14.59
CA LEU A 36 9.92 11.22 -15.65
C LEU A 36 10.76 12.38 -15.09
N GLY A 37 10.81 12.48 -13.77
CA GLY A 37 11.57 13.52 -13.05
C GLY A 37 10.69 14.68 -12.55
N GLY A 38 9.37 14.61 -12.75
CA GLY A 38 8.37 15.51 -12.24
C GLY A 38 7.58 14.93 -11.06
N LEU A 39 6.63 15.73 -10.58
CA LEU A 39 5.65 15.34 -9.58
C LEU A 39 4.24 15.47 -10.16
N VAL A 40 3.37 14.54 -9.78
CA VAL A 40 1.95 14.55 -10.12
C VAL A 40 1.13 14.71 -8.87
N SER A 41 0.05 15.45 -8.96
CA SER A 41 -0.94 15.58 -7.90
C SER A 41 -1.79 14.29 -7.85
N CYS A 42 -1.86 13.68 -6.69
CA CYS A 42 -2.60 12.46 -6.45
C CYS A 42 -3.63 12.67 -5.36
N ARG A 43 -4.85 12.20 -5.59
CA ARG A 43 -5.92 12.20 -4.59
C ARG A 43 -6.25 10.78 -4.18
N THR A 44 -6.25 10.53 -2.89
CA THR A 44 -6.62 9.23 -2.31
C THR A 44 -7.98 9.33 -1.64
N TYR A 45 -8.92 8.49 -2.05
CA TYR A 45 -10.22 8.31 -1.42
C TYR A 45 -10.22 7.02 -0.59
N PHE A 46 -10.56 7.15 0.69
CA PHE A 46 -10.67 6.02 1.61
C PHE A 46 -12.13 5.58 1.68
N LEU A 47 -12.44 4.53 0.93
CA LEU A 47 -13.79 4.00 0.77
C LEU A 47 -14.09 2.93 1.81
N VAL A 48 -15.36 2.76 2.14
CA VAL A 48 -15.86 1.76 3.08
C VAL A 48 -16.64 0.70 2.31
N GLY A 49 -16.04 -0.48 2.19
CA GLY A 49 -16.66 -1.68 1.62
C GLY A 49 -16.70 -2.84 2.63
N SER A 50 -17.08 -4.03 2.19
CA SER A 50 -17.04 -5.24 3.03
C SER A 50 -15.60 -5.63 3.37
N GLU A 51 -15.46 -6.42 4.44
CA GLU A 51 -14.14 -6.85 4.92
C GLU A 51 -13.44 -7.78 3.94
N CYS A 52 -12.13 -7.60 3.81
CA CYS A 52 -11.25 -8.51 3.07
C CYS A 52 -11.35 -9.94 3.63
N ARG A 53 -11.43 -10.94 2.74
CA ARG A 53 -11.50 -12.36 3.12
C ARG A 53 -10.23 -12.88 3.79
N PHE A 54 -9.10 -12.22 3.57
CA PHE A 54 -7.81 -12.59 4.15
C PHE A 54 -7.65 -12.04 5.57
N THR A 55 -6.80 -12.68 6.35
CA THR A 55 -6.55 -12.33 7.76
C THR A 55 -5.06 -12.13 7.98
N CYS A 56 -4.46 -11.22 7.19
CA CYS A 56 -3.04 -10.89 7.34
C CYS A 56 -2.75 -10.45 8.77
N SER A 57 -1.67 -10.97 9.34
CA SER A 57 -1.37 -10.84 10.77
C SER A 57 -1.07 -9.40 11.22
N MET A 58 -0.60 -8.55 10.30
CA MET A 58 -0.27 -7.15 10.56
C MET A 58 -1.39 -6.18 10.16
N CYS A 59 -2.41 -6.67 9.43
CA CYS A 59 -3.42 -5.81 8.85
C CYS A 59 -4.42 -5.32 9.91
N ASP A 60 -4.63 -4.02 9.97
CA ASP A 60 -5.64 -3.37 10.81
C ASP A 60 -6.78 -2.72 10.00
N LEU A 61 -6.74 -2.81 8.67
CA LEU A 61 -7.70 -2.20 7.75
C LEU A 61 -9.14 -2.72 7.93
N TRP A 62 -9.32 -3.92 8.49
CA TRP A 62 -10.62 -4.46 8.84
C TRP A 62 -11.46 -3.53 9.73
N LYS A 63 -10.83 -2.60 10.47
CA LYS A 63 -11.49 -1.58 11.30
C LYS A 63 -12.29 -0.56 10.47
N TYR A 64 -11.92 -0.40 9.20
CA TYR A 64 -12.48 0.59 8.28
C TYR A 64 -13.49 -0.01 7.31
N THR A 65 -13.91 -1.26 7.53
CA THR A 65 -14.82 -1.99 6.65
C THR A 65 -16.17 -2.26 7.31
N LEU A 66 -17.18 -2.57 6.49
CA LEU A 66 -18.51 -2.94 6.94
C LEU A 66 -18.49 -4.24 7.76
N ARG A 67 -19.55 -4.47 8.54
CA ARG A 67 -19.81 -5.77 9.19
C ARG A 67 -20.49 -6.76 8.26
N GLU A 68 -21.20 -6.26 7.27
CA GLU A 68 -21.88 -7.02 6.24
C GLU A 68 -20.88 -7.76 5.36
N PRO A 69 -21.20 -8.99 4.93
CA PRO A 69 -20.28 -9.81 4.13
C PRO A 69 -20.10 -9.29 2.70
N ASN A 70 -21.02 -8.47 2.21
CA ASN A 70 -20.98 -7.88 0.87
C ASN A 70 -21.20 -6.37 0.95
N THR A 71 -20.49 -5.64 0.12
CA THR A 71 -20.71 -4.22 -0.10
C THR A 71 -22.04 -4.03 -0.84
N PRO A 72 -22.95 -3.18 -0.34
CA PRO A 72 -24.19 -2.89 -1.04
C PRO A 72 -23.94 -2.22 -2.39
N LEU A 73 -24.65 -2.67 -3.43
CA LEU A 73 -24.54 -2.11 -4.78
C LEU A 73 -24.83 -0.61 -4.77
N GLY A 74 -24.02 0.17 -5.47
CA GLY A 74 -24.12 1.64 -5.58
C GLY A 74 -23.48 2.41 -4.43
N SER A 75 -23.11 1.74 -3.33
CA SER A 75 -22.61 2.45 -2.16
C SER A 75 -21.22 3.08 -2.37
N LEU A 76 -20.34 2.45 -3.15
CA LEU A 76 -19.02 2.99 -3.43
C LEU A 76 -19.08 4.19 -4.40
N ALA A 77 -19.93 4.10 -5.43
CA ALA A 77 -20.15 5.23 -6.34
C ALA A 77 -20.72 6.45 -5.59
N VAL A 78 -21.64 6.26 -4.64
CA VAL A 78 -22.15 7.34 -3.77
C VAL A 78 -21.04 7.95 -2.93
N GLN A 79 -20.16 7.15 -2.35
CA GLN A 79 -19.01 7.63 -1.58
C GLN A 79 -18.07 8.48 -2.44
N ILE A 80 -17.70 7.99 -3.64
CA ILE A 80 -16.81 8.70 -4.57
C ILE A 80 -17.44 10.04 -4.99
N GLN A 81 -18.72 10.04 -5.36
CA GLN A 81 -19.43 11.26 -5.74
C GLN A 81 -19.50 12.27 -4.59
N THR A 82 -19.73 11.78 -3.36
CA THR A 82 -19.75 12.63 -2.17
C THR A 82 -18.40 13.28 -1.92
N LEU A 83 -17.32 12.50 -2.05
CA LEU A 83 -15.95 13.00 -1.90
C LEU A 83 -15.59 14.01 -2.99
N HIS A 84 -15.99 13.79 -4.24
CA HIS A 84 -15.80 14.79 -5.30
C HIS A 84 -16.47 16.13 -4.97
N ASN A 85 -17.69 16.08 -4.44
CA ASN A 85 -18.43 17.28 -4.05
C ASN A 85 -17.75 18.00 -2.88
N GLN A 86 -17.26 17.27 -1.87
CA GLN A 86 -16.54 17.83 -0.71
C GLN A 86 -15.25 18.54 -1.13
N VAL A 87 -14.44 17.89 -1.97
CA VAL A 87 -13.19 18.46 -2.48
C VAL A 87 -13.44 19.75 -3.27
N SER A 88 -14.48 19.77 -4.09
CA SER A 88 -14.84 20.96 -4.87
C SER A 88 -15.28 22.13 -3.99
N PHE A 89 -15.92 21.82 -2.85
CA PHE A 89 -16.38 22.84 -1.90
C PHE A 89 -15.25 23.43 -1.05
N GLU A 90 -14.24 22.63 -0.70
CA GLU A 90 -13.10 23.09 0.12
C GLU A 90 -12.11 23.99 -0.61
N GLY A 91 -12.41 24.38 -1.85
CA GLY A 91 -11.64 25.39 -2.60
C GLY A 91 -10.20 24.98 -2.88
N GLN A 92 -9.92 23.69 -3.01
CA GLN A 92 -8.62 23.20 -3.45
C GLN A 92 -8.24 23.85 -4.79
N PRO A 93 -6.95 24.20 -5.00
CA PRO A 93 -6.52 24.92 -6.19
C PRO A 93 -6.91 24.18 -7.47
N ALA A 94 -7.18 24.96 -8.51
CA ALA A 94 -7.75 24.57 -9.78
C ALA A 94 -6.95 23.56 -10.64
N ALA A 95 -5.86 23.03 -10.16
CA ALA A 95 -5.21 21.88 -10.76
C ALA A 95 -5.99 20.62 -10.32
N SER A 96 -6.80 20.08 -11.21
CA SER A 96 -7.40 18.76 -11.00
C SER A 96 -6.29 17.77 -10.74
N PRO A 97 -6.40 16.89 -9.73
CA PRO A 97 -5.39 15.86 -9.50
C PRO A 97 -5.28 15.01 -10.77
N GLU A 98 -4.05 14.66 -11.11
CA GLU A 98 -3.81 13.85 -12.30
C GLU A 98 -4.12 12.38 -12.03
N TRP A 99 -3.97 11.94 -10.78
CA TRP A 99 -4.22 10.56 -10.37
C TRP A 99 -5.25 10.49 -9.24
N ILE A 100 -6.02 9.39 -9.25
CA ILE A 100 -6.94 9.05 -8.17
C ILE A 100 -6.61 7.66 -7.63
N LYS A 101 -6.61 7.50 -6.31
CA LYS A 101 -6.49 6.21 -5.62
C LYS A 101 -7.82 5.91 -4.93
N LEU A 102 -8.38 4.74 -5.22
CA LEU A 102 -9.61 4.24 -4.61
C LEU A 102 -9.24 3.11 -3.65
N TYR A 103 -8.96 3.45 -2.40
CA TYR A 103 -8.56 2.50 -1.36
C TYR A 103 -9.77 2.12 -0.52
N ASN A 104 -10.21 0.87 -0.64
CA ASN A 104 -11.42 0.37 0.03
C ASN A 104 -11.12 -0.54 1.22
N ALA A 105 -9.88 -0.53 1.72
CA ALA A 105 -9.40 -1.38 2.81
C ALA A 105 -9.63 -2.89 2.55
N SER A 106 -9.74 -3.29 1.28
CA SER A 106 -10.10 -4.64 0.86
C SER A 106 -9.56 -4.93 -0.55
N ASN A 107 -10.33 -5.64 -1.40
CA ASN A 107 -9.89 -6.02 -2.74
C ASN A 107 -10.86 -5.51 -3.79
N PHE A 108 -10.38 -4.69 -4.70
CA PHE A 108 -11.25 -4.05 -5.71
C PHE A 108 -11.88 -5.06 -6.67
N PHE A 109 -11.19 -6.13 -7.02
CA PHE A 109 -11.68 -7.16 -7.92
C PHE A 109 -12.28 -8.39 -7.20
N ASP A 110 -12.57 -8.30 -5.90
CA ASP A 110 -13.40 -9.27 -5.19
C ASP A 110 -14.86 -8.83 -5.25
N PRO A 111 -15.79 -9.62 -5.86
CA PRO A 111 -17.19 -9.23 -6.01
C PRO A 111 -17.91 -8.95 -4.68
N ALA A 112 -17.44 -9.50 -3.57
CA ALA A 112 -17.98 -9.19 -2.25
C ALA A 112 -17.59 -7.79 -1.77
N ASN A 113 -16.41 -7.30 -2.19
CA ASN A 113 -15.88 -6.01 -1.78
C ASN A 113 -16.28 -4.88 -2.73
N VAL A 114 -16.26 -5.14 -4.05
CA VAL A 114 -16.75 -4.22 -5.09
C VAL A 114 -17.64 -5.00 -6.05
N PRO A 115 -18.96 -4.79 -6.03
CA PRO A 115 -19.86 -5.44 -6.97
C PRO A 115 -19.46 -5.10 -8.42
N PRO A 116 -19.27 -6.10 -9.32
CA PRO A 116 -18.88 -5.81 -10.71
C PRO A 116 -19.89 -4.96 -11.48
N ASP A 117 -21.16 -4.97 -11.08
CA ASP A 117 -22.22 -4.13 -11.65
C ASP A 117 -22.06 -2.64 -11.30
N GLU A 118 -21.14 -2.30 -10.40
CA GLU A 118 -20.82 -0.92 -10.02
C GLU A 118 -19.65 -0.35 -10.84
N PHE A 119 -18.91 -1.18 -11.60
CA PHE A 119 -17.72 -0.77 -12.31
C PHE A 119 -17.96 0.39 -13.30
N ASP A 120 -19.05 0.36 -14.07
CA ASP A 120 -19.40 1.42 -15.02
C ASP A 120 -19.61 2.77 -14.30
N SER A 121 -20.29 2.75 -13.16
CA SER A 121 -20.54 3.95 -12.35
C SER A 121 -19.25 4.49 -11.73
N ILE A 122 -18.39 3.60 -11.21
CA ILE A 122 -17.10 3.98 -10.63
C ILE A 122 -16.17 4.52 -11.71
N ALA A 123 -16.07 3.85 -12.86
CA ALA A 123 -15.25 4.29 -13.98
C ALA A 123 -15.62 5.68 -14.45
N LYS A 124 -16.92 5.96 -14.63
CA LYS A 124 -17.42 7.29 -15.00
C LYS A 124 -17.04 8.37 -13.99
N LEU A 125 -16.98 8.05 -12.70
CA LEU A 125 -16.52 8.98 -11.67
C LEU A 125 -15.00 9.18 -11.68
N CYS A 126 -14.28 8.34 -12.41
CA CYS A 126 -12.84 8.47 -12.65
C CYS A 126 -12.50 9.19 -13.97
N ASP A 127 -13.50 9.68 -14.72
CA ASP A 127 -13.27 10.40 -15.96
C ASP A 127 -12.37 11.64 -15.73
N GLY A 128 -11.41 11.82 -16.64
CA GLY A 128 -10.46 12.93 -16.58
C GLY A 128 -9.23 12.69 -15.70
N PHE A 129 -9.16 11.60 -14.96
CA PHE A 129 -7.92 11.22 -14.28
C PHE A 129 -7.01 10.44 -15.23
N GLN A 130 -5.73 10.80 -15.28
CA GLN A 130 -4.73 10.11 -16.09
C GLN A 130 -4.42 8.71 -15.56
N ARG A 131 -4.65 8.48 -14.25
CA ARG A 131 -4.42 7.19 -13.61
C ARG A 131 -5.43 6.92 -12.49
N VAL A 132 -5.92 5.70 -12.46
CA VAL A 132 -6.77 5.16 -11.41
C VAL A 132 -6.01 4.04 -10.69
N VAL A 133 -5.82 4.17 -9.39
CA VAL A 133 -5.12 3.19 -8.56
C VAL A 133 -6.13 2.47 -7.67
N VAL A 134 -6.10 1.14 -7.67
CA VAL A 134 -6.97 0.29 -6.83
C VAL A 134 -6.14 -0.76 -6.09
N GLU A 135 -6.62 -1.21 -4.93
CA GLU A 135 -5.98 -2.27 -4.15
C GLU A 135 -6.53 -3.65 -4.50
N ASN A 136 -5.65 -4.63 -4.61
CA ASN A 136 -6.08 -6.03 -4.76
C ASN A 136 -5.06 -7.00 -4.17
N HIS A 137 -5.52 -8.12 -3.65
CA HIS A 137 -4.65 -9.19 -3.19
C HIS A 137 -4.19 -10.02 -4.39
N ALA A 138 -2.86 -10.21 -4.54
CA ALA A 138 -2.30 -10.88 -5.72
C ALA A 138 -2.86 -12.29 -5.95
N SER A 139 -3.08 -13.09 -4.89
CA SER A 139 -3.62 -14.45 -5.05
C SER A 139 -5.02 -14.49 -5.67
N LEU A 140 -5.80 -13.42 -5.64
CA LEU A 140 -7.10 -13.37 -6.32
C LEU A 140 -6.95 -13.36 -7.84
N LEU A 141 -5.85 -12.82 -8.36
CA LEU A 141 -5.54 -12.80 -9.78
C LEU A 141 -5.13 -14.18 -10.34
N SER A 142 -5.00 -15.21 -9.52
CA SER A 142 -4.93 -16.60 -9.99
C SER A 142 -6.26 -17.09 -10.56
N SER A 143 -7.37 -16.38 -10.33
CA SER A 143 -8.70 -16.69 -10.84
C SER A 143 -8.98 -15.96 -12.15
N LYS A 144 -9.38 -16.69 -13.20
CA LYS A 144 -9.78 -16.10 -14.50
C LYS A 144 -10.89 -15.05 -14.31
N LYS A 145 -11.86 -15.29 -13.41
CA LYS A 145 -12.93 -14.34 -13.12
C LYS A 145 -12.38 -12.99 -12.59
N THR A 146 -11.38 -13.02 -11.73
CA THR A 146 -10.74 -11.80 -11.22
C THR A 146 -9.92 -11.11 -12.29
N GLN A 147 -9.23 -11.87 -13.12
CA GLN A 147 -8.49 -11.36 -14.28
C GLN A 147 -9.44 -10.64 -15.26
N ASP A 148 -10.57 -11.27 -15.61
CA ASP A 148 -11.58 -10.67 -16.49
C ASP A 148 -12.19 -9.38 -15.88
N SER A 149 -12.38 -9.35 -14.54
CA SER A 149 -12.82 -8.13 -13.85
C SER A 149 -11.78 -7.00 -13.95
N ALA A 150 -10.49 -7.31 -13.80
CA ALA A 150 -9.43 -6.31 -13.94
C ALA A 150 -9.35 -5.76 -15.38
N CYS A 151 -9.39 -6.63 -16.39
CA CYS A 151 -9.42 -6.22 -17.80
C CYS A 151 -10.67 -5.37 -18.10
N ARG A 152 -11.85 -5.82 -17.65
CA ARG A 152 -13.10 -5.05 -17.83
C ARG A 152 -12.99 -3.64 -17.22
N PHE A 153 -12.49 -3.51 -16.00
CA PHE A 153 -12.38 -2.20 -15.36
C PHE A 153 -11.35 -1.32 -16.05
N ARG A 154 -10.19 -1.88 -16.49
CA ARG A 154 -9.21 -1.18 -17.32
C ARG A 154 -9.86 -0.60 -18.59
N ASP A 155 -10.71 -1.40 -19.28
CA ASP A 155 -11.35 -1.00 -20.53
C ASP A 155 -12.45 0.05 -20.35
N LEU A 156 -12.97 0.23 -19.13
CA LEU A 156 -14.00 1.21 -18.79
C LEU A 156 -13.46 2.60 -18.43
N ILE A 157 -12.21 2.69 -17.98
CA ILE A 157 -11.61 3.98 -17.57
C ILE A 157 -10.83 4.62 -18.71
N ASP A 158 -10.86 5.95 -18.82
CA ASP A 158 -10.07 6.69 -19.81
C ASP A 158 -8.57 6.72 -19.51
N GLY A 159 -8.20 6.66 -18.23
CA GLY A 159 -6.82 6.70 -17.74
C GLY A 159 -6.17 5.32 -17.65
N GLN A 160 -4.92 5.29 -17.19
CA GLN A 160 -4.22 4.04 -16.90
C GLN A 160 -4.70 3.42 -15.59
N LEU A 161 -5.00 2.12 -15.59
CA LEU A 161 -5.20 1.35 -14.37
C LEU A 161 -3.86 1.01 -13.72
N GLU A 162 -3.75 1.23 -12.41
CA GLU A 162 -2.64 0.75 -11.58
C GLU A 162 -3.21 -0.11 -10.45
N VAL A 163 -2.71 -1.33 -10.29
CA VAL A 163 -3.13 -2.24 -9.22
C VAL A 163 -2.06 -2.27 -8.13
N ALA A 164 -2.45 -1.88 -6.93
CA ALA A 164 -1.62 -1.91 -5.75
C ALA A 164 -1.76 -3.27 -5.03
N MET A 165 -0.64 -3.98 -4.86
CA MET A 165 -0.61 -5.32 -4.24
C MET A 165 0.48 -5.40 -3.18
N GLY A 166 0.17 -5.98 -2.03
CA GLY A 166 1.16 -6.27 -1.02
C GLY A 166 1.98 -7.53 -1.36
N LEU A 167 3.28 -7.39 -1.60
CA LEU A 167 4.25 -8.47 -1.50
C LEU A 167 4.60 -8.74 -0.03
N GLU A 168 4.72 -7.67 0.72
CA GLU A 168 5.11 -7.55 2.11
C GLU A 168 6.58 -7.91 2.36
N THR A 169 6.99 -9.14 2.09
CA THR A 169 8.39 -9.59 2.23
C THR A 169 8.64 -10.87 1.44
N ILE A 170 9.91 -11.10 1.10
CA ILE A 170 10.41 -12.41 0.63
C ILE A 170 11.20 -13.15 1.71
N ASP A 171 11.32 -12.60 2.93
CA ASP A 171 11.94 -13.30 4.05
C ASP A 171 11.12 -14.55 4.40
N PRO A 172 11.71 -15.77 4.33
CA PRO A 172 10.98 -16.99 4.65
C PRO A 172 10.40 -17.02 6.07
N ASN A 173 11.06 -16.37 7.03
CA ASN A 173 10.57 -16.28 8.40
C ASN A 173 9.42 -15.27 8.50
N GLY A 174 9.53 -14.13 7.85
CA GLY A 174 8.46 -13.15 7.76
C GLY A 174 7.21 -13.73 7.10
N ILE A 175 7.35 -14.43 5.96
CA ILE A 175 6.24 -15.07 5.23
C ILE A 175 5.42 -16.00 6.14
N LYS A 176 6.06 -16.81 7.00
CA LYS A 176 5.37 -17.72 7.92
C LYS A 176 4.39 -16.99 8.85
N TRP A 177 4.75 -15.77 9.28
CA TRP A 177 3.97 -14.99 10.24
C TRP A 177 2.98 -14.04 9.59
N LEU A 178 3.11 -13.75 8.30
CA LEU A 178 2.20 -12.84 7.60
C LEU A 178 0.75 -13.34 7.53
N ASN A 179 0.52 -14.65 7.51
CA ASN A 179 -0.81 -15.26 7.33
C ASN A 179 -1.55 -14.69 6.09
N LYS A 180 -0.79 -14.34 5.05
CA LYS A 180 -1.32 -13.66 3.88
C LYS A 180 -2.01 -14.61 2.90
N SER A 181 -1.82 -15.93 3.06
CA SER A 181 -2.40 -16.94 2.15
C SER A 181 -2.03 -16.72 0.68
N MET A 182 -0.77 -16.36 0.44
CA MET A 182 -0.20 -16.09 -0.87
C MET A 182 1.21 -16.67 -0.93
N SER A 183 1.55 -17.35 -2.02
CA SER A 183 2.94 -17.72 -2.32
C SER A 183 3.63 -16.62 -3.12
N LEU A 184 4.98 -16.66 -3.19
CA LEU A 184 5.75 -15.76 -4.04
C LEU A 184 5.37 -15.97 -5.52
N ASP A 185 5.25 -17.23 -5.98
CA ASP A 185 4.84 -17.54 -7.35
C ASP A 185 3.48 -16.94 -7.71
N GLN A 186 2.53 -16.90 -6.77
CA GLN A 186 1.23 -16.26 -7.01
C GLN A 186 1.36 -14.73 -7.15
N PHE A 187 2.25 -14.09 -6.40
CA PHE A 187 2.55 -12.68 -6.57
C PHE A 187 3.20 -12.42 -7.93
N GLU A 188 4.19 -13.22 -8.31
CA GLU A 188 4.93 -13.10 -9.56
C GLU A 188 4.02 -13.28 -10.76
N GLN A 189 3.18 -14.32 -10.77
CA GLN A 189 2.18 -14.57 -11.82
C GLN A 189 1.15 -13.43 -11.92
N ALA A 190 0.74 -12.86 -10.78
CA ALA A 190 -0.17 -11.73 -10.77
C ALA A 190 0.47 -10.47 -11.40
N VAL A 191 1.73 -10.19 -11.09
CA VAL A 191 2.48 -9.09 -11.71
C VAL A 191 2.64 -9.31 -13.21
N GLU A 192 3.06 -10.51 -13.63
CA GLU A 192 3.22 -10.87 -15.05
C GLU A 192 1.90 -10.71 -15.82
N PHE A 193 0.79 -11.21 -15.26
CA PHE A 193 -0.54 -11.04 -15.85
C PHE A 193 -0.88 -9.56 -16.04
N LEU A 194 -0.76 -8.74 -15.01
CA LEU A 194 -1.11 -7.32 -15.08
C LEU A 194 -0.29 -6.56 -16.12
N ILE A 195 1.02 -6.84 -16.17
CA ILE A 195 1.91 -6.21 -17.16
C ILE A 195 1.54 -6.61 -18.57
N ASN A 196 1.25 -7.89 -18.82
CA ASN A 196 0.83 -8.39 -20.13
C ASN A 196 -0.49 -7.76 -20.60
N GLU A 197 -1.34 -7.36 -19.65
CA GLU A 197 -2.59 -6.64 -19.90
C GLU A 197 -2.41 -5.10 -19.86
N GLU A 198 -1.19 -4.58 -19.92
CA GLU A 198 -0.86 -3.15 -19.87
C GLU A 198 -1.39 -2.42 -18.63
N ILE A 199 -1.60 -3.15 -17.54
CA ILE A 199 -2.00 -2.62 -16.23
C ILE A 199 -0.73 -2.39 -15.39
N LEU A 200 -0.61 -1.19 -14.84
CA LEU A 200 0.53 -0.83 -13.99
C LEU A 200 0.44 -1.53 -12.63
N VAL A 201 1.60 -1.79 -12.04
CA VAL A 201 1.71 -2.48 -10.75
C VAL A 201 2.43 -1.60 -9.74
N ARG A 202 1.77 -1.42 -8.59
CA ARG A 202 2.37 -0.89 -7.37
C ARG A 202 2.51 -2.02 -6.35
N SER A 203 3.67 -2.14 -5.72
CA SER A 203 3.89 -3.16 -4.68
C SER A 203 4.13 -2.51 -3.33
N PHE A 204 3.51 -3.08 -2.29
CA PHE A 204 3.78 -2.74 -0.91
C PHE A 204 4.73 -3.76 -0.30
N VAL A 205 5.76 -3.27 0.38
CA VAL A 205 6.76 -4.08 1.10
C VAL A 205 6.85 -3.57 2.53
N LEU A 206 6.91 -4.48 3.47
CA LEU A 206 7.02 -4.14 4.89
C LEU A 206 8.49 -4.08 5.34
N LEU A 207 8.83 -3.03 6.05
CA LEU A 207 10.06 -2.99 6.85
C LEU A 207 9.79 -3.71 8.17
N GLN A 208 10.57 -4.74 8.45
CA GLN A 208 10.52 -5.51 9.70
C GLN A 208 9.14 -6.14 10.00
N PRO A 209 8.57 -6.97 9.10
CA PRO A 209 7.37 -7.74 9.43
C PRO A 209 7.65 -8.71 10.58
N LEU A 210 6.58 -9.24 11.20
CA LEU A 210 6.71 -10.27 12.22
C LEU A 210 7.53 -11.46 11.72
N GLY A 211 8.44 -11.98 12.58
CA GLY A 211 9.32 -13.10 12.27
C GLY A 211 10.65 -12.73 11.63
N THR A 212 10.76 -11.54 11.03
CA THR A 212 12.04 -11.03 10.53
C THR A 212 12.92 -10.58 11.69
N GLN A 213 14.19 -10.99 11.69
CA GLN A 213 15.17 -10.57 12.70
C GLN A 213 15.47 -9.08 12.57
N ILE A 214 15.65 -8.41 13.71
CA ILE A 214 15.78 -6.94 13.76
C ILE A 214 17.02 -6.46 12.98
N ASP A 215 18.12 -7.14 13.10
CA ASP A 215 19.40 -6.85 12.44
C ASP A 215 19.41 -7.17 10.94
N GLU A 216 18.54 -8.06 10.47
CA GLU A 216 18.37 -8.41 9.06
C GLU A 216 17.25 -7.61 8.37
N SER A 217 16.47 -6.81 9.11
CA SER A 217 15.25 -6.17 8.61
C SER A 217 15.47 -5.23 7.42
N VAL A 218 16.56 -4.47 7.44
CA VAL A 218 16.93 -3.56 6.33
C VAL A 218 17.30 -4.35 5.08
N GLU A 219 18.05 -5.44 5.25
CA GLU A 219 18.48 -6.29 4.13
C GLU A 219 17.28 -6.99 3.49
N TRP A 220 16.37 -7.56 4.29
CA TRP A 220 15.16 -8.21 3.77
C TRP A 220 14.20 -7.23 3.12
N ALA A 221 14.05 -6.03 3.68
CA ALA A 221 13.26 -4.96 3.04
C ALA A 221 13.85 -4.57 1.68
N PHE A 222 15.16 -4.38 1.61
CA PHE A 222 15.87 -4.09 0.36
C PHE A 222 15.68 -5.20 -0.67
N LYS A 223 15.92 -6.47 -0.29
CA LYS A 223 15.74 -7.63 -1.19
C LYS A 223 14.31 -7.75 -1.67
N SER A 224 13.32 -7.53 -0.80
CA SER A 224 11.90 -7.60 -1.15
C SER A 224 11.48 -6.50 -2.13
N CYS A 225 11.93 -5.26 -1.92
CA CYS A 225 11.68 -4.17 -2.86
C CYS A 225 12.32 -4.44 -4.22
N ARG A 226 13.55 -4.94 -4.24
CA ARG A 226 14.26 -5.29 -5.47
C ARG A 226 13.59 -6.47 -6.20
N HIS A 227 13.07 -7.45 -5.46
CA HIS A 227 12.31 -8.56 -6.03
C HIS A 227 11.05 -8.07 -6.73
N ALA A 228 10.23 -7.22 -6.05
CA ALA A 228 9.04 -6.65 -6.66
C ALA A 228 9.36 -5.86 -7.95
N ALA A 229 10.42 -5.04 -7.92
CA ALA A 229 10.88 -4.28 -9.07
C ALA A 229 11.38 -5.17 -10.21
N ALA A 230 12.14 -6.23 -9.91
CA ALA A 230 12.67 -7.17 -10.90
C ALA A 230 11.56 -7.94 -11.64
N TRP A 231 10.44 -8.22 -10.98
CA TRP A 231 9.25 -8.82 -11.58
C TRP A 231 8.41 -7.81 -12.38
N GLY A 232 8.64 -6.50 -12.22
CA GLY A 232 8.04 -5.49 -13.08
C GLY A 232 7.13 -4.49 -12.37
N SER A 233 7.12 -4.46 -11.03
CA SER A 233 6.42 -3.38 -10.32
C SER A 233 7.05 -2.05 -10.64
N GLN A 234 6.29 -1.14 -11.25
CA GLN A 234 6.77 0.20 -11.61
C GLN A 234 6.94 1.11 -10.38
N ARG A 235 6.21 0.79 -9.29
CA ARG A 235 6.29 1.50 -8.00
C ARG A 235 6.39 0.50 -6.87
N VAL A 236 7.29 0.76 -5.93
CA VAL A 236 7.45 -0.05 -4.73
C VAL A 236 7.46 0.88 -3.52
N SER A 237 6.47 0.74 -2.65
CA SER A 237 6.37 1.53 -1.43
C SER A 237 6.80 0.68 -0.23
N LEU A 238 7.85 1.13 0.45
CA LEU A 238 8.33 0.51 1.69
C LEU A 238 7.58 1.11 2.88
N ILE A 239 6.92 0.26 3.65
CA ILE A 239 6.02 0.63 4.73
C ILE A 239 6.58 0.11 6.06
N PRO A 240 6.83 0.97 7.06
CA PRO A 240 7.17 0.52 8.39
C PRO A 240 6.06 -0.34 8.99
N THR A 241 6.39 -1.56 9.44
CA THR A 241 5.40 -2.45 10.04
C THR A 241 4.87 -1.88 11.35
N ARG A 242 3.56 -1.85 11.48
CA ARG A 242 2.84 -1.30 12.65
C ARG A 242 2.16 -2.42 13.44
N GLY A 243 1.92 -2.14 14.71
CA GLY A 243 0.95 -2.84 15.53
C GLY A 243 -0.48 -2.30 15.31
N GLY A 244 -1.35 -2.57 16.26
CA GLY A 244 -2.71 -2.01 16.31
C GLY A 244 -3.81 -2.98 15.91
N ASN A 245 -3.48 -4.22 15.50
CA ASN A 245 -4.50 -5.24 15.19
C ASN A 245 -4.76 -6.24 16.33
N GLY A 246 -4.03 -6.15 17.46
CA GLY A 246 -4.12 -7.03 18.61
C GLY A 246 -3.26 -8.29 18.49
N PHE A 247 -3.03 -8.83 17.30
CA PHE A 247 -2.22 -10.02 17.10
C PHE A 247 -0.72 -9.72 17.23
N VAL A 248 -0.25 -8.65 16.58
CA VAL A 248 1.16 -8.23 16.62
C VAL A 248 1.60 -8.05 18.07
N GLU A 249 0.81 -7.31 18.87
CA GLU A 249 1.10 -7.05 20.28
C GLU A 249 1.14 -8.33 21.11
N SER A 250 0.25 -9.29 20.79
CA SER A 250 0.16 -10.55 21.55
C SER A 250 1.36 -11.46 21.36
N VAL A 251 2.02 -11.41 20.21
CA VAL A 251 3.16 -12.28 19.86
C VAL A 251 4.50 -11.56 19.87
N ALA A 252 4.51 -10.23 19.93
CA ALA A 252 5.71 -9.42 19.84
C ALA A 252 6.78 -9.82 20.87
N LYS A 253 6.37 -10.09 22.12
CA LYS A 253 7.29 -10.49 23.19
C LYS A 253 7.90 -11.87 22.94
N GLU A 254 7.09 -12.84 22.50
CA GLU A 254 7.52 -14.20 22.18
C GLU A 254 8.51 -14.21 21.01
N LEU A 255 8.25 -13.39 20.00
CA LEU A 255 9.08 -13.27 18.80
C LEU A 255 10.25 -12.28 18.96
N HIS A 256 10.41 -11.68 20.14
CA HIS A 256 11.36 -10.57 20.33
C HIS A 256 11.21 -9.45 19.28
N TRP A 257 10.01 -9.31 18.73
CA TRP A 257 9.72 -8.31 17.69
C TRP A 257 9.56 -6.92 18.32
N LYS A 258 10.10 -5.92 17.62
CA LYS A 258 9.91 -4.49 17.91
C LYS A 258 9.51 -3.77 16.64
N PRO A 259 8.72 -2.69 16.72
CA PRO A 259 8.49 -1.83 15.55
C PRO A 259 9.81 -1.34 14.94
N PRO A 260 9.87 -1.14 13.62
CA PRO A 260 11.05 -0.58 12.99
C PRO A 260 11.30 0.85 13.47
N THR A 261 12.56 1.25 13.40
CA THR A 261 13.00 2.61 13.77
C THR A 261 13.10 3.51 12.54
N ALA A 262 13.08 4.83 12.78
CA ALA A 262 13.34 5.81 11.74
C ALA A 262 14.70 5.57 11.04
N ARG A 263 15.72 5.15 11.79
CA ARG A 263 17.05 4.82 11.24
C ARG A 263 17.01 3.64 10.28
N GLN A 264 16.28 2.58 10.61
CA GLN A 264 16.13 1.42 9.72
C GLN A 264 15.41 1.82 8.43
N LEU A 265 14.36 2.66 8.50
CA LEU A 265 13.66 3.18 7.33
C LEU A 265 14.58 4.00 6.42
N GLU A 266 15.36 4.91 7.00
CA GLU A 266 16.35 5.69 6.25
C GLU A 266 17.39 4.79 5.58
N CYS A 267 17.99 3.84 6.31
CA CYS A 267 18.99 2.94 5.76
C CYS A 267 18.45 2.10 4.60
N ALA A 268 17.24 1.56 4.73
CA ALA A 268 16.61 0.78 3.67
C ALA A 268 16.33 1.64 2.43
N PHE A 269 15.80 2.85 2.61
CA PHE A 269 15.50 3.75 1.50
C PHE A 269 16.76 4.27 0.80
N GLU A 270 17.79 4.62 1.55
CA GLU A 270 19.09 5.02 0.99
C GLU A 270 19.72 3.88 0.17
N ALA A 271 19.65 2.65 0.66
CA ALA A 271 20.15 1.50 -0.08
C ALA A 271 19.37 1.29 -1.40
N LEU A 272 18.04 1.47 -1.40
CA LEU A 272 17.21 1.37 -2.60
C LEU A 272 17.58 2.43 -3.63
N LEU A 273 17.62 3.71 -3.24
CA LEU A 273 17.96 4.80 -4.15
C LEU A 273 19.43 4.74 -4.63
N GLY A 274 20.34 4.26 -3.79
CA GLY A 274 21.76 4.06 -4.15
C GLY A 274 21.95 2.94 -5.18
N SER A 275 21.15 1.90 -5.12
CA SER A 275 21.22 0.74 -6.01
C SER A 275 20.62 0.97 -7.41
N SER A 276 19.72 1.94 -7.56
CA SER A 276 19.04 2.23 -8.84
C SER A 276 19.99 2.66 -9.95
N LYS A 277 21.20 3.08 -9.60
CA LYS A 277 22.25 3.48 -10.55
C LYS A 277 23.17 2.32 -11.00
N ALA A 278 23.06 1.13 -10.42
CA ALA A 278 24.11 0.11 -10.51
C ALA A 278 23.81 -1.10 -11.40
N ASN A 279 22.59 -1.36 -11.84
CA ASN A 279 22.26 -2.63 -12.50
C ASN A 279 21.46 -2.52 -13.80
N GLY A 280 22.14 -2.75 -14.91
CA GLY A 280 21.57 -2.95 -16.23
C GLY A 280 20.98 -4.38 -16.41
N PHE A 281 19.81 -4.66 -15.86
CA PHE A 281 19.02 -5.83 -16.18
C PHE A 281 17.60 -5.41 -16.56
N ARG A 282 17.23 -5.56 -17.84
CA ARG A 282 15.91 -5.32 -18.47
C ARG A 282 15.22 -3.98 -18.10
N GLU A 283 15.98 -2.94 -17.76
CA GLU A 283 15.44 -1.64 -17.37
C GLU A 283 15.09 -0.80 -18.59
N SER A 284 13.94 -1.04 -19.21
CA SER A 284 13.34 0.00 -20.07
C SER A 284 12.68 1.12 -19.25
N ARG A 285 12.42 0.91 -17.94
CA ARG A 285 11.97 1.93 -16.97
C ARG A 285 12.48 1.57 -15.59
N SER A 286 13.18 2.49 -14.92
CA SER A 286 13.59 2.32 -13.53
C SER A 286 12.36 2.36 -12.61
N SER A 287 12.22 1.39 -11.70
CA SER A 287 11.15 1.41 -10.71
C SER A 287 11.32 2.58 -9.74
N ILE A 288 10.21 3.18 -9.35
CA ILE A 288 10.15 4.24 -8.35
C ILE A 288 10.05 3.58 -6.98
N TYR A 289 10.95 3.95 -6.07
CA TYR A 289 10.91 3.54 -4.68
C TYR A 289 10.45 4.68 -3.80
N THR A 290 9.46 4.43 -2.94
CA THR A 290 8.98 5.40 -1.96
C THR A 290 8.94 4.78 -0.57
N VAL A 291 8.98 5.62 0.46
CA VAL A 291 8.74 5.19 1.85
C VAL A 291 7.46 5.83 2.36
N ASP A 292 6.67 5.03 3.08
CA ASP A 292 5.48 5.53 3.78
C ASP A 292 5.91 6.31 5.03
N LEU A 293 5.47 7.57 5.10
CA LEU A 293 5.79 8.50 6.17
C LEU A 293 4.56 8.88 7.01
N TRP A 294 3.43 8.24 6.76
CA TRP A 294 2.15 8.55 7.42
C TRP A 294 2.24 8.54 8.95
N ASP A 295 2.91 7.53 9.50
CA ASP A 295 3.08 7.38 10.94
C ASP A 295 4.48 7.76 11.43
N TRP A 296 5.19 8.62 10.72
CA TRP A 296 6.55 9.03 11.06
C TRP A 296 6.73 9.38 12.54
N LYS A 297 5.79 10.14 13.12
CA LYS A 297 5.85 10.57 14.51
C LYS A 297 5.80 9.42 15.53
N THR A 298 5.38 8.24 15.12
CA THR A 298 5.32 7.05 15.99
C THR A 298 6.58 6.18 15.90
N LEU A 299 7.46 6.43 14.92
CA LEU A 299 8.68 5.68 14.75
C LEU A 299 9.69 6.03 15.85
N ALA A 300 10.23 4.98 16.48
CA ALA A 300 11.30 5.14 17.46
C ALA A 300 12.61 5.64 16.84
N GLY A 301 13.49 6.23 17.66
CA GLY A 301 14.82 6.68 17.23
C GLY A 301 14.80 8.06 16.56
N THR A 302 13.87 8.92 16.95
CA THR A 302 13.85 10.36 16.67
C THR A 302 13.71 11.15 17.97
N CYS A 303 14.25 12.36 18.01
CA CYS A 303 14.02 13.34 19.07
C CYS A 303 13.40 14.61 18.47
N ASP A 304 12.95 15.54 19.32
CA ASP A 304 12.31 16.78 18.88
C ASP A 304 13.20 17.58 17.91
N ALA A 305 14.51 17.56 18.13
CA ALA A 305 15.46 18.29 17.28
C ALA A 305 15.61 17.67 15.88
N CYS A 306 15.55 16.34 15.74
CA CYS A 306 15.85 15.68 14.47
C CYS A 306 14.62 15.14 13.73
N SER A 307 13.46 15.02 14.38
CA SER A 307 12.27 14.40 13.80
C SER A 307 11.84 15.10 12.50
N GLN A 308 11.61 16.41 12.54
CA GLN A 308 11.15 17.16 11.38
C GLN A 308 12.21 17.25 10.27
N PRO A 309 13.49 17.59 10.53
CA PRO A 309 14.52 17.59 9.49
C PRO A 309 14.70 16.25 8.77
N ARG A 310 14.54 15.12 9.48
CA ARG A 310 14.63 13.78 8.88
C ARG A 310 13.38 13.47 8.05
N LEU A 311 12.19 13.85 8.51
CA LEU A 311 10.96 13.74 7.74
C LEU A 311 11.07 14.51 6.42
N ASP A 312 11.42 15.80 6.48
CA ASP A 312 11.57 16.67 5.31
C ASP A 312 12.60 16.12 4.31
N ARG A 313 13.66 15.49 4.83
CA ARG A 313 14.66 14.82 4.01
C ARG A 313 14.08 13.64 3.25
N LEU A 314 13.35 12.75 3.95
CA LEU A 314 12.73 11.56 3.34
C LEU A 314 11.64 11.95 2.35
N GLU A 315 10.84 12.96 2.62
CA GLU A 315 9.86 13.53 1.68
C GLU A 315 10.54 14.03 0.39
N ARG A 316 11.62 14.78 0.52
CA ARG A 316 12.40 15.22 -0.65
C ARG A 316 13.00 14.04 -1.41
N MET A 317 13.49 13.00 -0.73
CA MET A 317 13.99 11.78 -1.36
C MET A 317 12.86 11.02 -2.07
N ASN A 318 11.67 10.93 -1.48
CA ASN A 318 10.47 10.39 -2.14
C ASN A 318 10.17 11.14 -3.44
N HIS A 319 10.18 12.46 -3.41
CA HIS A 319 9.85 13.30 -4.57
C HIS A 319 10.94 13.29 -5.64
N GLN A 320 12.20 13.43 -5.24
CA GLN A 320 13.31 13.60 -6.19
C GLN A 320 13.92 12.29 -6.68
N GLN A 321 13.60 11.17 -6.03
CA GLN A 321 14.17 9.85 -6.32
C GLN A 321 15.72 9.87 -6.33
N LYS A 322 16.31 10.63 -5.40
CA LYS A 322 17.75 10.82 -5.27
C LYS A 322 18.17 10.78 -3.81
N LEU A 323 19.38 10.29 -3.58
CA LEU A 323 20.00 10.40 -2.26
C LEU A 323 20.23 11.88 -1.90
N ILE A 324 19.85 12.20 -0.67
CA ILE A 324 20.10 13.51 -0.05
C ILE A 324 20.91 13.24 1.22
N ASP A 325 21.98 14.01 1.40
CA ASP A 325 22.87 13.88 2.54
C ASP A 325 22.15 14.05 3.87
N ARG A 326 22.62 13.33 4.90
CA ARG A 326 22.11 13.45 6.25
C ARG A 326 22.69 14.68 6.92
N ASN A 327 21.86 15.68 7.15
CA ASN A 327 22.18 16.82 8.00
C ASN A 327 21.59 16.55 9.39
N GLN A 328 22.38 15.95 10.29
CA GLN A 328 21.96 15.82 11.68
C GLN A 328 22.13 17.14 12.41
N PRO A 329 21.14 17.58 13.19
CA PRO A 329 21.33 18.71 14.09
C PRO A 329 22.46 18.44 15.09
N PRO A 330 23.26 19.47 15.49
CA PRO A 330 24.42 19.30 16.37
C PRO A 330 24.08 18.65 17.73
N ASP A 331 22.86 18.85 18.21
CA ASP A 331 22.39 18.36 19.52
C ASP A 331 21.66 16.98 19.41
N CYS A 332 21.73 16.30 18.27
CA CYS A 332 21.03 15.03 18.07
C CYS A 332 21.94 13.84 18.32
N ASN A 333 21.60 13.02 19.32
CA ASN A 333 22.24 11.75 19.65
C ASN A 333 21.46 10.50 19.16
N CYS A 334 20.48 10.66 18.27
CA CYS A 334 19.64 9.56 17.76
C CYS A 334 20.33 8.74 16.67
#